data_0f639d45b455d2557427754d5e76c02b
#
_entry.id   0f639d45b455d2557427754d5e76c02b
#
_cell.length_a   1.000
_cell.length_b   1.000
_cell.length_c   1.000
_cell.angle_alpha   90.00
_cell.angle_beta   90.00
_cell.angle_gamma   90.00
#
_symmetry.space_group_name_H-M   'P 1'
#
loop_
_entity.id
_entity.type
_entity.pdbx_description
1 polymer ?
#
loop_
_entity_poly.entity_id
_entity_poly.type
_entity_poly.pdbx_seq_one_letter_code
_entity_poly.pdbx_strand_id
1 'polypeptide(L)'
;LKEAALLMAAPRGVASVTPDIALMHSGKGLYLQSLGEVNIATAQRHSVNASKAISLLSQQEGIRLVSAKGPLEVESHADTL
;
A
#
# COMPACT_ATOMS: atom_id res chain seq x y z
N LEU A 1 3.33 -19.58 7.63
CA LEU A 1 2.24 -20.40 7.10
C LEU A 1 2.57 -21.86 7.24
N LYS A 2 1.69 -22.62 7.86
CA LYS A 2 1.88 -24.07 7.98
C LYS A 2 1.57 -24.80 6.68
N GLU A 3 0.56 -24.35 6.00
CA GLU A 3 0.12 -24.98 4.76
C GLU A 3 -0.10 -23.89 3.71
N ALA A 4 0.79 -23.84 2.73
CA ALA A 4 0.66 -22.90 1.63
C ALA A 4 0.20 -23.65 0.38
N ALA A 5 -0.91 -23.19 -0.24
CA ALA A 5 -1.36 -23.73 -1.51
C ALA A 5 -0.49 -23.26 -2.67
N LEU A 6 0.13 -22.09 -2.53
CA LEU A 6 1.02 -21.53 -3.55
C LEU A 6 2.13 -20.74 -2.87
N LEU A 7 3.36 -21.03 -3.23
CA LEU A 7 4.53 -20.30 -2.79
C LEU A 7 5.31 -19.85 -4.02
N MET A 8 5.62 -18.56 -4.09
CA MET A 8 6.43 -17.99 -5.15
C MET A 8 7.74 -17.50 -4.56
N ALA A 9 8.85 -18.08 -4.99
CA ALA A 9 10.17 -17.71 -4.50
C ALA A 9 11.18 -17.76 -5.64
N ALA A 10 11.94 -16.70 -5.81
CA ALA A 10 12.95 -16.63 -6.85
C ALA A 10 14.12 -15.80 -6.35
N PRO A 11 15.38 -16.28 -6.50
CA PRO A 11 16.53 -15.57 -5.94
C PRO A 11 16.83 -14.24 -6.61
N ARG A 12 16.35 -14.02 -7.84
CA ARG A 12 16.60 -12.77 -8.56
C ARG A 12 15.39 -11.85 -8.64
N GLY A 13 14.23 -12.35 -8.30
CA GLY A 13 13.03 -11.53 -8.29
C GLY A 13 11.84 -12.24 -8.84
N VAL A 14 10.69 -11.68 -8.54
CA VAL A 14 9.38 -12.12 -9.03
C VAL A 14 8.72 -10.93 -9.68
N ALA A 15 8.23 -11.11 -10.90
CA ALA A 15 7.52 -10.06 -11.61
C ALA A 15 6.13 -10.57 -11.99
N SER A 16 5.13 -9.72 -11.82
CA SER A 16 3.77 -9.99 -12.27
C SER A 16 3.31 -8.80 -13.10
N VAL A 17 3.00 -9.04 -14.36
CA VAL A 17 2.67 -7.97 -15.31
C VAL A 17 1.44 -8.39 -16.11
N THR A 18 0.51 -7.46 -16.26
CA THR A 18 -0.66 -7.67 -17.09
C THR A 18 -1.03 -6.36 -17.79
N PRO A 19 -1.47 -6.39 -19.05
CA PRO A 19 -1.98 -5.17 -19.68
C PRO A 19 -3.39 -4.79 -19.22
N ASP A 20 -4.01 -5.64 -18.42
CA ASP A 20 -5.37 -5.43 -17.92
C ASP A 20 -5.34 -5.33 -16.40
N ILE A 21 -6.22 -5.97 -15.70
CA ILE A 21 -6.37 -5.84 -14.26
C ILE A 21 -5.57 -6.90 -13.52
N ALA A 22 -4.84 -6.50 -12.48
CA ALA A 22 -4.26 -7.41 -11.52
C ALA A 22 -5.02 -7.26 -10.20
N LEU A 23 -5.49 -8.36 -9.64
CA LEU A 23 -6.30 -8.38 -8.44
C LEU A 23 -5.65 -9.26 -7.38
N MET A 24 -5.48 -8.70 -6.18
CA MET A 24 -5.11 -9.46 -4.99
C MET A 24 -6.19 -9.26 -3.94
N HIS A 25 -6.78 -10.35 -3.49
CA HIS A 25 -7.86 -10.34 -2.52
C HIS A 25 -7.63 -11.42 -1.47
N SER A 26 -7.82 -11.07 -0.22
CA SER A 26 -7.67 -12.01 0.88
C SER A 26 -8.88 -11.91 1.81
N GLY A 27 -9.40 -13.05 2.23
CA GLY A 27 -10.52 -13.10 3.17
C GLY A 27 -10.14 -12.79 4.61
N LYS A 28 -8.85 -12.82 4.95
CA LYS A 28 -8.40 -12.57 6.31
C LYS A 28 -7.35 -11.48 6.44
N GLY A 29 -6.33 -11.53 5.64
CA GLY A 29 -5.29 -10.52 5.72
C GLY A 29 -4.37 -10.57 4.52
N LEU A 30 -3.82 -9.43 4.17
CA LEU A 30 -2.85 -9.30 3.10
C LEU A 30 -1.68 -8.50 3.65
N TYR A 31 -0.47 -9.08 3.60
CA TYR A 31 0.72 -8.48 4.18
C TYR A 31 1.78 -8.28 3.11
N LEU A 32 2.30 -7.06 3.04
CA LEU A 32 3.42 -6.71 2.19
C LEU A 32 4.57 -6.26 3.07
N GLN A 33 5.74 -6.84 2.87
CA GLN A 33 6.92 -6.53 3.66
C GLN A 33 8.16 -6.56 2.79
N SER A 34 9.06 -5.61 3.01
CA SER A 34 10.33 -5.53 2.32
C SER A 34 11.40 -5.11 3.31
N LEU A 35 12.58 -5.69 3.21
CA LEU A 35 13.72 -5.22 3.98
C LEU A 35 14.35 -3.96 3.37
N GLY A 36 14.07 -3.71 2.11
CA GLY A 36 14.50 -2.49 1.43
C GLY A 36 13.34 -1.52 1.29
N GLU A 37 12.85 -1.37 0.07
CA GLU A 37 11.84 -0.38 -0.24
C GLU A 37 10.54 -1.00 -0.73
N VAL A 38 9.43 -0.31 -0.49
CA VAL A 38 8.14 -0.58 -1.13
C VAL A 38 7.73 0.68 -1.86
N ASN A 39 7.52 0.57 -3.16
CA ASN A 39 7.12 1.70 -4.00
C ASN A 39 5.80 1.40 -4.69
N ILE A 40 4.86 2.32 -4.59
CA ILE A 40 3.57 2.22 -5.26
C ILE A 40 3.39 3.48 -6.11
N ALA A 41 3.16 3.29 -7.39
CA ALA A 41 2.97 4.40 -8.32
C ALA A 41 1.80 4.13 -9.24
N THR A 42 0.98 5.13 -9.47
CA THR A 42 -0.15 5.03 -10.39
C THR A 42 -0.17 6.24 -11.31
N ALA A 43 -0.70 6.05 -12.51
CA ALA A 43 -0.83 7.14 -13.46
C ALA A 43 -2.07 7.99 -13.22
N GLN A 44 -3.06 7.46 -12.54
CA GLN A 44 -4.35 8.17 -12.37
C GLN A 44 -4.72 8.35 -10.91
N ARG A 45 -5.15 7.31 -10.24
CA ARG A 45 -5.66 7.44 -8.87
C ARG A 45 -5.09 6.34 -7.99
N HIS A 46 -4.70 6.73 -6.80
CA HIS A 46 -4.31 5.78 -5.76
C HIS A 46 -5.23 6.02 -4.56
N SER A 47 -6.00 5.00 -4.18
CA SER A 47 -6.96 5.11 -3.08
C SER A 47 -6.63 4.12 -1.98
N VAL A 48 -6.64 4.60 -0.75
CA VAL A 48 -6.46 3.77 0.43
C VAL A 48 -7.66 3.97 1.34
N ASN A 49 -8.40 2.92 1.62
CA ASN A 49 -9.61 2.97 2.44
C ASN A 49 -9.60 1.87 3.48
N ALA A 50 -9.98 2.20 4.68
CA ALA A 50 -10.14 1.24 5.76
C ALA A 50 -11.40 1.56 6.54
N SER A 51 -12.14 0.53 6.96
CA SER A 51 -13.35 0.77 7.73
C SER A 51 -13.07 1.09 9.19
N LYS A 52 -11.89 0.73 9.72
CA LYS A 52 -11.57 0.99 11.12
C LYS A 52 -10.46 2.01 11.30
N ALA A 53 -9.30 1.77 10.72
CA ALA A 53 -8.16 2.66 10.96
C ALA A 53 -7.15 2.58 9.84
N ILE A 54 -6.48 3.69 9.60
CA ILE A 54 -5.29 3.78 8.75
C ILE A 54 -4.19 4.34 9.62
N SER A 55 -3.04 3.65 9.65
CA SER A 55 -1.89 4.09 10.42
C SER A 55 -0.69 4.27 9.51
N LEU A 56 -0.03 5.41 9.64
CA LEU A 56 1.19 5.73 8.93
C LEU A 56 2.25 6.12 9.94
N LEU A 57 3.39 5.45 9.94
CA LEU A 57 4.46 5.71 10.90
C LEU A 57 5.81 5.70 10.20
N SER A 58 6.58 6.73 10.43
CA SER A 58 7.99 6.79 10.05
C SER A 58 8.81 6.95 11.32
N GLN A 59 9.75 6.04 11.56
CA GLN A 59 10.53 6.04 12.80
C GLN A 59 11.71 6.99 12.79
N GLN A 60 12.23 7.35 11.63
CA GLN A 60 13.47 8.14 11.59
C GLN A 60 13.37 9.42 10.78
N GLU A 61 12.97 9.35 9.52
CA GLU A 61 13.12 10.50 8.64
C GLU A 61 11.84 11.29 8.39
N GLY A 62 10.70 10.76 8.80
CA GLY A 62 9.44 11.50 8.71
C GLY A 62 8.55 11.08 7.55
N ILE A 63 7.41 11.72 7.47
CA ILE A 63 6.40 11.48 6.45
C ILE A 63 6.27 12.74 5.61
N ARG A 64 6.33 12.59 4.30
CA ARG A 64 6.21 13.72 3.39
C ARG A 64 4.97 13.58 2.53
N LEU A 65 4.12 14.60 2.56
CA LEU A 65 2.91 14.69 1.76
C LEU A 65 3.01 15.93 0.88
N VAL A 66 2.88 15.76 -0.43
CA VAL A 66 3.01 16.88 -1.37
C VAL A 66 1.91 16.80 -2.42
N SER A 67 1.22 17.90 -2.64
CA SER A 67 0.34 18.09 -3.78
C SER A 67 1.00 19.11 -4.69
N ALA A 68 1.36 18.70 -5.90
CA ALA A 68 2.17 19.54 -6.79
C ALA A 68 1.35 20.62 -7.48
N LYS A 69 0.07 20.40 -7.73
CA LYS A 69 -0.75 21.37 -8.47
C LYS A 69 -2.07 21.71 -7.80
N GLY A 70 -2.77 20.72 -7.27
CA GLY A 70 -4.06 20.94 -6.62
C GLY A 70 -3.89 21.17 -5.11
N PRO A 71 -4.98 21.27 -4.39
CA PRO A 71 -4.91 21.41 -2.94
C PRO A 71 -4.57 20.09 -2.25
N LEU A 72 -3.98 20.19 -1.08
CA LEU A 72 -3.84 19.08 -0.15
C LEU A 72 -4.92 19.25 0.93
N GLU A 73 -5.80 18.28 1.06
CA GLU A 73 -6.90 18.34 2.00
C GLU A 73 -6.74 17.28 3.09
N VAL A 74 -6.87 17.71 4.33
CA VAL A 74 -6.91 16.82 5.48
C VAL A 74 -8.13 17.22 6.29
N GLU A 75 -9.06 16.29 6.46
CA GLU A 75 -10.32 16.55 7.13
C GLU A 75 -10.56 15.57 8.28
N SER A 76 -11.14 16.07 9.35
CA SER A 76 -11.65 15.26 10.43
C SER A 76 -13.11 15.64 10.64
N HIS A 77 -14.01 14.69 10.49
CA HIS A 77 -15.44 14.96 10.49
C HIS A 77 -16.11 14.88 11.86
N ALA A 78 -15.52 14.17 12.81
CA ALA A 78 -16.15 13.93 14.09
C ALA A 78 -15.34 14.38 15.28
N ASP A 79 -14.03 14.59 15.13
CA ASP A 79 -13.15 14.92 16.23
C ASP A 79 -12.01 15.83 15.73
N THR A 80 -11.01 16.03 16.54
CA THR A 80 -9.89 16.92 16.19
C THR A 80 -8.95 16.30 15.17
N LEU A 81 -8.32 17.18 14.44
CA LEU A 81 -7.30 16.82 13.46
C LEU A 81 -5.97 16.53 14.17
#